data_a8ff7f68d4ff2cf4b72c516bca59e5e3
#
_entry.id   a8ff7f68d4ff2cf4b72c516bca59e5e3
#
_cell.length_a   1.000
_cell.length_b   1.000
_cell.length_c   1.000
_cell.angle_alpha   90.00
_cell.angle_beta   90.00
_cell.angle_gamma   90.00
#
_symmetry.space_group_name_H-M   'P 1'
#
loop_
_entity.id
_entity.type
_entity.pdbx_description
1 polymer ?
#
loop_
_entity_poly.entity_id
_entity_poly.type
_entity_poly.pdbx_seq_one_letter_code
_entity_poly.pdbx_strand_id
1 'polypeptide(L)'
;MQAVILAAGEGKRVRPLTWSRPKAMIPVANRPIIAYTIDALEANGIRDIIVVVGYRREQVTRFLNQLDLPIEVVVQDRQLGTAHALRQAEKQISGDFLLLPGDNYIDAQSIAKIKDARNAVLIKEHPSPSNFGVVTVREGQVDSIEEKPEHALSFLVSTGIYALTTDFFRYIRGNDITEAVAAMIAEGGSLQAITADDWQDAIYPWDLIRLNQRLLKHLPAAREGSASRHATIHGPVRIGKCTTIGPNTVITGPVIIGDNCTIGPNCCILPNTSIGSRVTIEPLCVLGNSIIMDDTAIASHSRVVDAVIGERCGLADHTSVGTANGILEIEGAPVRSRFGAILGDNVACGPFSQLRNCIIGNNATLEGDRNVSSCVIPDGTLVI
;
A
#
# COMPACT_ATOMS: atom_id res chain seq x y z
N MET A 1 2.76 -23.76 12.39
CA MET A 1 2.06 -22.47 12.66
C MET A 1 1.29 -22.10 11.41
N GLN A 2 -0.02 -21.89 11.53
CA GLN A 2 -0.87 -21.35 10.45
C GLN A 2 -0.80 -19.81 10.44
N ALA A 3 -1.11 -19.19 9.32
CA ALA A 3 -1.29 -17.75 9.23
C ALA A 3 -2.64 -17.41 8.60
N VAL A 4 -3.35 -16.45 9.17
CA VAL A 4 -4.61 -15.91 8.63
C VAL A 4 -4.39 -14.48 8.20
N ILE A 5 -4.55 -14.19 6.90
CA ILE A 5 -4.41 -12.85 6.34
C ILE A 5 -5.79 -12.27 6.07
N LEU A 6 -6.10 -11.13 6.66
CA LEU A 6 -7.36 -10.42 6.42
C LEU A 6 -7.21 -9.44 5.25
N ALA A 7 -7.78 -9.78 4.10
CA ALA A 7 -7.75 -9.01 2.87
C ALA A 7 -9.16 -8.73 2.30
N ALA A 8 -10.17 -8.67 3.18
CA ALA A 8 -11.57 -8.51 2.78
C ALA A 8 -12.04 -7.05 2.67
N GLY A 9 -11.29 -6.10 3.22
CA GLY A 9 -11.68 -4.69 3.32
C GLY A 9 -11.56 -3.91 1.99
N GLU A 10 -12.39 -2.88 1.84
CA GLU A 10 -12.35 -1.97 0.69
C GLU A 10 -11.14 -1.00 0.76
N GLY A 11 -10.84 -0.46 1.93
CA GLY A 11 -9.84 0.59 2.09
C GLY A 11 -10.34 1.98 1.65
N LYS A 12 -11.50 2.42 2.14
CA LYS A 12 -12.17 3.66 1.72
C LYS A 12 -11.29 4.91 1.78
N ARG A 13 -10.45 5.04 2.80
CA ARG A 13 -9.54 6.19 2.97
C ARG A 13 -8.46 6.29 1.89
N VAL A 14 -8.24 5.24 1.09
CA VAL A 14 -7.25 5.21 -0.01
C VAL A 14 -7.90 5.43 -1.38
N ARG A 15 -9.20 5.77 -1.41
CA ARG A 15 -9.87 6.20 -2.64
C ARG A 15 -9.15 7.40 -3.26
N PRO A 16 -9.12 7.51 -4.60
CA PRO A 16 -9.89 6.76 -5.60
C PRO A 16 -9.28 5.40 -5.99
N LEU A 17 -8.08 5.09 -5.56
CA LEU A 17 -7.34 3.89 -5.99
C LEU A 17 -8.04 2.57 -5.64
N THR A 18 -8.82 2.57 -4.56
CA THR A 18 -9.55 1.37 -4.11
C THR A 18 -10.94 1.19 -4.73
N TRP A 19 -11.39 2.08 -5.58
CA TRP A 19 -12.63 1.85 -6.36
C TRP A 19 -12.50 0.70 -7.34
N SER A 20 -11.33 0.53 -7.96
CA SER A 20 -11.06 -0.50 -8.99
C SER A 20 -10.44 -1.77 -8.44
N ARG A 21 -9.85 -1.73 -7.23
CA ARG A 21 -9.13 -2.85 -6.59
C ARG A 21 -9.18 -2.77 -5.07
N PRO A 22 -9.08 -3.89 -4.31
CA PRO A 22 -8.93 -3.81 -2.86
C PRO A 22 -7.58 -3.22 -2.47
N LYS A 23 -7.47 -2.59 -1.29
CA LYS A 23 -6.22 -1.98 -0.81
C LYS A 23 -5.04 -2.95 -0.86
N ALA A 24 -5.27 -4.22 -0.49
CA ALA A 24 -4.27 -5.29 -0.52
C ALA A 24 -3.65 -5.52 -1.92
N MET A 25 -4.35 -5.12 -2.99
CA MET A 25 -3.93 -5.28 -4.38
C MET A 25 -3.34 -4.00 -5.00
N ILE A 26 -3.23 -2.91 -4.26
CA ILE A 26 -2.56 -1.70 -4.78
C ILE A 26 -1.09 -2.04 -5.02
N PRO A 27 -0.55 -1.77 -6.23
CA PRO A 27 0.86 -2.02 -6.52
C PRO A 27 1.75 -0.97 -5.86
N VAL A 28 2.74 -1.44 -5.11
CA VAL A 28 3.83 -0.63 -4.55
C VAL A 28 5.14 -1.34 -4.90
N ALA A 29 6.12 -0.63 -5.40
CA ALA A 29 7.31 -1.22 -6.02
C ALA A 29 6.95 -2.34 -7.04
N ASN A 30 5.91 -2.09 -7.84
CA ASN A 30 5.34 -2.96 -8.87
C ASN A 30 4.81 -4.32 -8.39
N ARG A 31 4.50 -4.48 -7.10
CA ARG A 31 3.90 -5.69 -6.53
C ARG A 31 2.73 -5.34 -5.62
N PRO A 32 1.65 -6.15 -5.56
CA PRO A 32 0.55 -5.93 -4.60
C PRO A 32 1.05 -5.90 -3.15
N ILE A 33 0.45 -5.07 -2.30
CA ILE A 33 0.85 -4.96 -0.88
C ILE A 33 0.82 -6.32 -0.18
N ILE A 34 -0.22 -7.12 -0.40
CA ILE A 34 -0.35 -8.46 0.22
C ILE A 34 0.83 -9.39 -0.09
N ALA A 35 1.50 -9.21 -1.23
CA ALA A 35 2.64 -10.03 -1.62
C ALA A 35 3.79 -9.95 -0.61
N TYR A 36 4.01 -8.78 -0.02
CA TYR A 36 5.07 -8.57 0.97
C TYR A 36 4.78 -9.28 2.28
N THR A 37 3.52 -9.32 2.71
CA THR A 37 3.09 -10.08 3.88
C THR A 37 3.30 -11.58 3.66
N ILE A 38 2.95 -12.09 2.47
CA ILE A 38 3.15 -13.49 2.10
C ILE A 38 4.65 -13.84 2.04
N ASP A 39 5.48 -12.97 1.43
CA ASP A 39 6.93 -13.17 1.40
C ASP A 39 7.54 -13.24 2.82
N ALA A 40 7.08 -12.36 3.73
CA ALA A 40 7.55 -12.35 5.11
C ALA A 40 7.18 -13.64 5.88
N LEU A 41 6.01 -14.19 5.62
CA LEU A 41 5.57 -15.49 6.16
C LEU A 41 6.41 -16.63 5.58
N GLU A 42 6.58 -16.69 4.26
CA GLU A 42 7.34 -17.73 3.57
C GLU A 42 8.81 -17.73 3.99
N ALA A 43 9.44 -16.56 4.14
CA ALA A 43 10.80 -16.41 4.65
C ALA A 43 10.98 -16.99 6.06
N ASN A 44 9.89 -17.11 6.83
CA ASN A 44 9.87 -17.73 8.16
C ASN A 44 9.38 -19.19 8.15
N GLY A 45 9.23 -19.81 6.97
CA GLY A 45 8.79 -21.19 6.82
C GLY A 45 7.29 -21.40 7.07
N ILE A 46 6.48 -20.33 7.12
CA ILE A 46 5.04 -20.40 7.32
C ILE A 46 4.37 -20.48 5.93
N ARG A 47 3.95 -21.67 5.56
CA ARG A 47 3.35 -21.96 4.25
C ARG A 47 1.87 -22.37 4.33
N ASP A 48 1.37 -22.67 5.53
CA ASP A 48 -0.06 -22.94 5.78
C ASP A 48 -0.75 -21.59 5.99
N ILE A 49 -1.30 -21.03 4.90
CA ILE A 49 -1.81 -19.68 4.84
C ILE A 49 -3.29 -19.71 4.44
N ILE A 50 -4.12 -19.06 5.25
CA ILE A 50 -5.52 -18.79 4.97
C ILE A 50 -5.67 -17.32 4.65
N VAL A 51 -6.32 -16.98 3.53
CA VAL A 51 -6.58 -15.58 3.17
C VAL A 51 -8.08 -15.31 3.15
N VAL A 52 -8.53 -14.42 4.01
CA VAL A 52 -9.93 -13.99 4.05
C VAL A 52 -10.11 -12.85 3.06
N VAL A 53 -10.91 -13.09 2.03
CA VAL A 53 -11.19 -12.13 0.94
C VAL A 53 -12.63 -11.64 0.99
N GLY A 54 -12.91 -10.47 0.42
CA GLY A 54 -14.26 -9.91 0.41
C GLY A 54 -14.47 -8.93 -0.74
N TYR A 55 -14.22 -7.64 -0.51
CA TYR A 55 -14.34 -6.63 -1.55
C TYR A 55 -13.46 -6.96 -2.77
N ARG A 56 -14.07 -7.02 -3.97
CA ARG A 56 -13.38 -7.39 -5.23
C ARG A 56 -12.50 -8.63 -5.13
N ARG A 57 -12.97 -9.63 -4.40
CA ARG A 57 -12.26 -10.87 -4.07
C ARG A 57 -11.61 -11.58 -5.26
N GLU A 58 -12.17 -11.43 -6.46
CA GLU A 58 -11.67 -12.08 -7.66
C GLU A 58 -10.23 -11.67 -8.01
N GLN A 59 -9.86 -10.43 -7.69
CA GLN A 59 -8.50 -9.92 -7.96
C GLN A 59 -7.49 -10.54 -7.00
N VAL A 60 -7.82 -10.58 -5.70
CA VAL A 60 -6.97 -11.22 -4.68
C VAL A 60 -6.82 -12.71 -4.99
N THR A 61 -7.93 -13.41 -5.22
CA THR A 61 -7.92 -14.85 -5.52
C THR A 61 -7.10 -15.16 -6.78
N ARG A 62 -7.25 -14.35 -7.84
CA ARG A 62 -6.45 -14.53 -9.07
C ARG A 62 -4.95 -14.36 -8.80
N PHE A 63 -4.57 -13.40 -7.99
CA PHE A 63 -3.17 -13.20 -7.60
C PHE A 63 -2.64 -14.38 -6.78
N LEU A 64 -3.39 -14.83 -5.76
CA LEU A 64 -3.00 -15.94 -4.90
C LEU A 64 -2.82 -17.25 -5.68
N ASN A 65 -3.67 -17.50 -6.68
CA ASN A 65 -3.58 -18.68 -7.54
C ASN A 65 -2.34 -18.71 -8.46
N GLN A 66 -1.62 -17.58 -8.58
CA GLN A 66 -0.37 -17.51 -9.35
C GLN A 66 0.86 -17.83 -8.48
N LEU A 67 0.69 -17.91 -7.17
CA LEU A 67 1.76 -18.24 -6.23
C LEU A 67 1.92 -19.76 -6.11
N ASP A 68 3.16 -20.21 -5.99
CA ASP A 68 3.48 -21.65 -5.74
C ASP A 68 3.40 -21.93 -4.22
N LEU A 69 2.22 -21.66 -3.64
CA LEU A 69 1.92 -21.85 -2.23
C LEU A 69 0.52 -22.44 -2.05
N PRO A 70 0.32 -23.38 -1.10
CA PRO A 70 -0.98 -23.92 -0.78
C PRO A 70 -1.79 -22.92 0.06
N ILE A 71 -2.37 -21.90 -0.57
CA ILE A 71 -3.15 -20.87 0.11
C ILE A 71 -4.62 -21.21 0.06
N GLU A 72 -5.25 -21.32 1.23
CA GLU A 72 -6.69 -21.48 1.34
C GLU A 72 -7.39 -20.12 1.31
N VAL A 73 -8.43 -19.99 0.48
CA VAL A 73 -9.19 -18.72 0.34
C VAL A 73 -10.55 -18.88 0.99
N VAL A 74 -10.84 -18.01 1.96
CA VAL A 74 -12.11 -17.95 2.68
C VAL A 74 -12.81 -16.64 2.35
N VAL A 75 -14.14 -16.66 2.17
CA VAL A 75 -14.90 -15.50 1.76
C VAL A 75 -15.62 -14.85 2.93
N GLN A 76 -15.44 -13.54 3.09
CA GLN A 76 -16.27 -12.67 3.91
C GLN A 76 -17.31 -11.97 3.01
N ASP A 77 -18.53 -12.44 3.00
CA ASP A 77 -19.57 -11.88 2.10
C ASP A 77 -20.00 -10.45 2.51
N ARG A 78 -19.98 -10.13 3.79
CA ARG A 78 -20.30 -8.79 4.31
C ARG A 78 -19.13 -8.25 5.11
N GLN A 79 -18.61 -7.10 4.73
CA GLN A 79 -17.46 -6.45 5.39
C GLN A 79 -17.93 -5.75 6.68
N LEU A 80 -18.21 -6.55 7.72
CA LEU A 80 -18.71 -6.05 9.02
C LEU A 80 -17.59 -5.67 10.01
N GLY A 81 -16.33 -6.05 9.73
CA GLY A 81 -15.18 -5.74 10.55
C GLY A 81 -14.15 -6.87 10.57
N THR A 82 -13.05 -6.64 11.27
CA THR A 82 -11.87 -7.53 11.28
C THR A 82 -12.12 -8.83 12.05
N ALA A 83 -12.79 -8.78 13.19
CA ALA A 83 -13.16 -9.98 13.95
C ALA A 83 -14.21 -10.82 13.22
N HIS A 84 -15.15 -10.17 12.53
CA HIS A 84 -16.09 -10.88 11.66
C HIS A 84 -15.35 -11.59 10.50
N ALA A 85 -14.32 -10.97 9.94
CA ALA A 85 -13.48 -11.60 8.91
C ALA A 85 -12.75 -12.84 9.47
N LEU A 86 -12.12 -12.72 10.64
CA LEU A 86 -11.44 -13.83 11.29
C LEU A 86 -12.39 -15.01 11.56
N ARG A 87 -13.61 -14.76 12.01
CA ARG A 87 -14.61 -15.80 12.24
C ARG A 87 -14.95 -16.62 11.00
N GLN A 88 -14.83 -16.05 9.79
CA GLN A 88 -15.04 -16.83 8.57
C GLN A 88 -14.01 -17.96 8.40
N ALA A 89 -12.81 -17.76 8.93
CA ALA A 89 -11.71 -18.72 8.86
C ALA A 89 -11.65 -19.70 10.06
N GLU A 90 -12.54 -19.57 11.06
CA GLU A 90 -12.48 -20.32 12.33
C GLU A 90 -12.41 -21.83 12.11
N LYS A 91 -13.16 -22.38 11.13
CA LYS A 91 -13.23 -23.82 10.87
C LYS A 91 -11.95 -24.38 10.23
N GLN A 92 -11.16 -23.55 9.58
CA GLN A 92 -9.91 -23.91 8.91
C GLN A 92 -8.71 -23.83 9.86
N ILE A 93 -8.86 -23.16 11.00
CA ILE A 93 -7.80 -22.98 11.98
C ILE A 93 -7.76 -24.17 12.92
N SER A 94 -6.61 -24.87 12.94
CA SER A 94 -6.45 -26.13 13.68
C SER A 94 -5.60 -26.00 14.96
N GLY A 95 -5.02 -24.84 15.25
CA GLY A 95 -4.15 -24.61 16.39
C GLY A 95 -3.76 -23.15 16.59
N ASP A 96 -2.62 -22.92 17.21
CA ASP A 96 -2.07 -21.56 17.34
C ASP A 96 -1.78 -20.97 15.96
N PHE A 97 -2.10 -19.71 15.75
CA PHE A 97 -2.01 -19.05 14.44
C PHE A 97 -1.54 -17.62 14.53
N LEU A 98 -0.94 -17.12 13.45
CA LEU A 98 -0.72 -15.71 13.23
C LEU A 98 -1.93 -15.08 12.53
N LEU A 99 -2.36 -13.93 13.02
CA LEU A 99 -3.34 -13.08 12.35
C LEU A 99 -2.64 -11.84 11.80
N LEU A 100 -2.84 -11.53 10.51
CA LEU A 100 -2.19 -10.41 9.85
C LEU A 100 -3.19 -9.63 8.98
N PRO A 101 -3.09 -8.28 8.90
CA PRO A 101 -3.73 -7.52 7.84
C PRO A 101 -3.03 -7.80 6.50
N GLY A 102 -3.81 -7.85 5.41
CA GLY A 102 -3.30 -8.03 4.05
C GLY A 102 -2.97 -6.71 3.34
N ASP A 103 -3.10 -5.58 4.01
CA ASP A 103 -3.04 -4.24 3.43
C ASP A 103 -1.99 -3.33 4.07
N ASN A 104 -1.07 -3.90 4.85
CA ASN A 104 0.11 -3.23 5.36
C ASN A 104 1.40 -4.00 5.02
N TYR A 105 2.54 -3.37 5.26
CA TYR A 105 3.85 -3.97 5.12
C TYR A 105 4.39 -4.40 6.49
N ILE A 106 4.99 -5.56 6.53
CA ILE A 106 5.76 -6.10 7.65
C ILE A 106 7.00 -6.82 7.13
N ASP A 107 8.11 -6.67 7.80
CA ASP A 107 9.36 -7.36 7.48
C ASP A 107 9.41 -8.78 8.06
N ALA A 108 10.26 -9.62 7.47
CA ALA A 108 10.42 -11.01 7.90
C ALA A 108 11.01 -11.14 9.32
N GLN A 109 11.83 -10.16 9.78
CA GLN A 109 12.41 -10.20 11.11
C GLN A 109 11.35 -9.98 12.20
N SER A 110 10.40 -9.09 11.97
CA SER A 110 9.26 -8.90 12.86
C SER A 110 8.41 -10.16 12.98
N ILE A 111 8.16 -10.85 11.86
CA ILE A 111 7.46 -12.14 11.87
C ILE A 111 8.26 -13.19 12.65
N ALA A 112 9.58 -13.25 12.49
CA ALA A 112 10.44 -14.18 13.25
C ALA A 112 10.34 -13.99 14.76
N LYS A 113 10.12 -12.76 15.24
CA LYS A 113 9.98 -12.46 16.68
C LYS A 113 8.66 -12.96 17.27
N ILE A 114 7.59 -12.96 16.49
CA ILE A 114 6.25 -13.27 17.01
C ILE A 114 5.78 -14.70 16.70
N LYS A 115 6.35 -15.37 15.69
CA LYS A 115 5.84 -16.65 15.19
C LYS A 115 5.80 -17.77 16.25
N ASP A 116 6.71 -17.75 17.23
CA ASP A 116 6.79 -18.77 18.27
C ASP A 116 6.13 -18.31 19.59
N ALA A 117 5.55 -17.11 19.63
CA ALA A 117 4.85 -16.59 20.78
C ALA A 117 3.41 -17.13 20.88
N ARG A 118 2.88 -17.12 22.10
CA ARG A 118 1.46 -17.40 22.37
C ARG A 118 0.81 -16.17 22.97
N ASN A 119 -0.32 -15.74 22.42
CA ASN A 119 -1.00 -14.52 22.82
C ASN A 119 -0.04 -13.31 22.85
N ALA A 120 0.39 -12.88 21.69
CA ALA A 120 1.25 -11.73 21.49
C ALA A 120 0.73 -10.80 20.40
N VAL A 121 1.13 -9.54 20.47
CA VAL A 121 0.87 -8.52 19.43
C VAL A 121 2.16 -7.83 19.04
N LEU A 122 2.34 -7.61 17.75
CA LEU A 122 3.38 -6.68 17.27
C LEU A 122 2.91 -5.24 17.47
N ILE A 123 3.74 -4.46 18.15
CA ILE A 123 3.52 -3.04 18.41
C ILE A 123 4.60 -2.20 17.73
N LYS A 124 4.26 -0.94 17.43
CA LYS A 124 5.20 0.04 16.87
C LYS A 124 4.88 1.43 17.39
N GLU A 125 5.90 2.28 17.56
CA GLU A 125 5.68 3.72 17.76
C GLU A 125 5.20 4.37 16.46
N HIS A 126 4.17 5.22 16.57
CA HIS A 126 3.62 5.94 15.42
C HIS A 126 3.31 7.40 15.79
N PRO A 127 3.66 8.39 14.93
CA PRO A 127 3.46 9.81 15.21
C PRO A 127 1.98 10.24 15.23
N SER A 128 1.09 9.43 14.68
CA SER A 128 -0.36 9.67 14.65
C SER A 128 -1.10 8.45 15.19
N PRO A 129 -0.98 8.15 16.50
CA PRO A 129 -1.48 6.90 17.07
C PRO A 129 -3.00 6.76 17.03
N SER A 130 -3.75 7.87 17.07
CA SER A 130 -5.23 7.87 17.01
C SER A 130 -5.82 7.29 15.72
N ASN A 131 -5.01 6.94 14.75
CA ASN A 131 -5.46 6.23 13.54
C ASN A 131 -5.52 4.71 13.70
N PHE A 132 -5.05 4.17 14.83
CA PHE A 132 -4.83 2.75 15.09
C PHE A 132 -5.40 2.33 16.44
N GLY A 133 -5.32 1.06 16.75
CA GLY A 133 -5.46 0.57 18.12
C GLY A 133 -4.28 1.02 18.97
N VAL A 134 -4.51 1.95 19.88
CA VAL A 134 -3.48 2.48 20.79
C VAL A 134 -3.27 1.52 21.96
N VAL A 135 -2.02 1.21 22.26
CA VAL A 135 -1.64 0.20 23.23
C VAL A 135 -0.89 0.87 24.40
N THR A 136 -1.26 0.51 25.63
CA THR A 136 -0.43 0.76 26.80
C THR A 136 0.25 -0.53 27.25
N VAL A 137 1.49 -0.45 27.66
CA VAL A 137 2.31 -1.62 27.99
C VAL A 137 2.87 -1.48 29.38
N ARG A 138 2.78 -2.54 30.18
CA ARG A 138 3.41 -2.67 31.50
C ARG A 138 4.14 -3.99 31.59
N GLU A 139 5.41 -3.96 31.96
CA GLU A 139 6.26 -5.16 32.13
C GLU A 139 6.25 -6.11 30.90
N GLY A 140 6.22 -5.53 29.67
CA GLY A 140 6.20 -6.30 28.45
C GLY A 140 4.84 -6.92 28.08
N GLN A 141 3.80 -6.65 28.87
CA GLN A 141 2.42 -7.08 28.62
C GLN A 141 1.56 -5.89 28.21
N VAL A 142 0.57 -6.14 27.37
CA VAL A 142 -0.44 -5.14 27.03
C VAL A 142 -1.38 -4.95 28.23
N ASP A 143 -1.39 -3.74 28.78
CA ASP A 143 -2.26 -3.34 29.88
C ASP A 143 -3.64 -2.92 29.37
N SER A 144 -3.69 -2.19 28.26
CA SER A 144 -4.93 -1.82 27.57
C SER A 144 -4.71 -1.63 26.08
N ILE A 145 -5.79 -1.77 25.31
CA ILE A 145 -5.85 -1.45 23.89
C ILE A 145 -7.17 -0.73 23.59
N GLU A 146 -7.10 0.39 22.85
CA GLU A 146 -8.26 1.19 22.47
C GLU A 146 -8.23 1.53 20.99
N GLU A 147 -9.30 1.22 20.24
CA GLU A 147 -9.38 1.46 18.79
C GLU A 147 -9.64 2.94 18.51
N LYS A 148 -8.71 3.58 17.82
CA LYS A 148 -8.80 4.95 17.32
C LYS A 148 -9.33 5.96 18.33
N PRO A 149 -8.73 6.07 19.53
CA PRO A 149 -9.18 7.02 20.54
C PRO A 149 -9.02 8.46 20.04
N GLU A 150 -9.93 9.34 20.45
CA GLU A 150 -9.82 10.80 20.18
C GLU A 150 -8.52 11.37 20.79
N HIS A 151 -8.19 10.89 22.00
CA HIS A 151 -6.99 11.27 22.72
C HIS A 151 -6.13 10.04 23.02
N ALA A 152 -5.06 9.86 22.27
CA ALA A 152 -4.16 8.73 22.45
C ALA A 152 -3.34 8.91 23.74
N LEU A 153 -3.35 7.91 24.61
CA LEU A 153 -2.58 7.88 25.86
C LEU A 153 -1.14 7.40 25.67
N SER A 154 -0.83 6.87 24.48
CA SER A 154 0.48 6.31 24.13
C SER A 154 0.77 6.55 22.66
N PHE A 155 2.06 6.57 22.27
CA PHE A 155 2.51 6.53 20.89
C PHE A 155 2.64 5.11 20.35
N LEU A 156 2.49 4.09 21.22
CA LEU A 156 2.53 2.69 20.81
C LEU A 156 1.20 2.28 20.20
N VAL A 157 1.27 1.70 19.00
CA VAL A 157 0.09 1.22 18.29
C VAL A 157 0.23 -0.28 18.00
N SER A 158 -0.91 -0.97 17.96
CA SER A 158 -1.00 -2.30 17.39
C SER A 158 -0.77 -2.24 15.88
N THR A 159 0.09 -3.11 15.38
CA THR A 159 0.27 -3.28 13.93
C THR A 159 -0.87 -4.08 13.29
N GLY A 160 -1.79 -4.61 14.09
CA GLY A 160 -2.82 -5.54 13.66
C GLY A 160 -2.32 -6.98 13.48
N ILE A 161 -1.06 -7.25 13.85
CA ILE A 161 -0.43 -8.57 13.74
C ILE A 161 -0.36 -9.21 15.11
N TYR A 162 -0.97 -10.38 15.22
CA TYR A 162 -1.12 -11.12 16.48
C TYR A 162 -0.69 -12.56 16.32
N ALA A 163 -0.10 -13.15 17.37
CA ALA A 163 -0.01 -14.59 17.58
C ALA A 163 -1.11 -15.00 18.57
N LEU A 164 -2.03 -15.82 18.18
CA LEU A 164 -3.23 -16.16 18.94
C LEU A 164 -3.40 -17.66 19.04
N THR A 165 -4.08 -18.08 20.08
CA THR A 165 -4.58 -19.45 20.23
C THR A 165 -6.04 -19.54 19.77
N THR A 166 -6.54 -20.74 19.48
CA THR A 166 -7.95 -20.94 19.14
C THR A 166 -8.91 -20.50 20.24
N ASP A 167 -8.46 -20.44 21.50
CA ASP A 167 -9.26 -19.90 22.62
C ASP A 167 -9.66 -18.43 22.41
N PHE A 168 -8.97 -17.70 21.56
CA PHE A 168 -9.28 -16.30 21.27
C PHE A 168 -10.67 -16.10 20.71
N PHE A 169 -11.21 -17.08 19.96
CA PHE A 169 -12.55 -16.98 19.37
C PHE A 169 -13.66 -16.76 20.38
N ARG A 170 -13.50 -17.20 21.64
CA ARG A 170 -14.50 -16.99 22.71
C ARG A 170 -14.67 -15.53 23.12
N TYR A 171 -13.65 -14.68 22.87
CA TYR A 171 -13.67 -13.27 23.18
C TYR A 171 -14.28 -12.40 22.05
N ILE A 172 -14.48 -12.96 20.86
CA ILE A 172 -15.08 -12.22 19.75
C ILE A 172 -16.59 -12.08 20.01
N ARG A 173 -17.00 -10.92 20.48
CA ARG A 173 -18.43 -10.57 20.72
C ARG A 173 -18.92 -9.52 19.72
N GLY A 174 -18.01 -8.65 19.27
CA GLY A 174 -18.23 -7.60 18.29
C GLY A 174 -17.63 -7.93 16.92
N ASN A 175 -17.38 -6.88 16.15
CA ASN A 175 -16.88 -7.00 14.78
C ASN A 175 -15.40 -6.70 14.63
N ASP A 176 -14.76 -6.09 15.64
CA ASP A 176 -13.36 -5.68 15.58
C ASP A 176 -12.45 -6.51 16.48
N ILE A 177 -11.25 -6.81 15.97
CA ILE A 177 -10.24 -7.59 16.71
C ILE A 177 -9.79 -6.83 17.96
N THR A 178 -9.66 -5.51 17.88
CA THR A 178 -9.25 -4.68 19.02
C THR A 178 -10.22 -4.81 20.20
N GLU A 179 -11.55 -4.87 19.93
CA GLU A 179 -12.56 -5.11 20.95
C GLU A 179 -12.43 -6.50 21.58
N ALA A 180 -12.16 -7.52 20.77
CA ALA A 180 -11.97 -8.90 21.25
C ALA A 180 -10.69 -9.03 22.10
N VAL A 181 -9.63 -8.33 21.74
CA VAL A 181 -8.39 -8.26 22.51
C VAL A 181 -8.63 -7.55 23.85
N ALA A 182 -9.36 -6.42 23.85
CA ALA A 182 -9.72 -5.71 25.07
C ALA A 182 -10.55 -6.59 26.01
N ALA A 183 -11.51 -7.36 25.47
CA ALA A 183 -12.30 -8.32 26.25
C ALA A 183 -11.44 -9.44 26.85
N MET A 184 -10.46 -9.96 26.09
CA MET A 184 -9.52 -10.96 26.57
C MET A 184 -8.70 -10.44 27.75
N ILE A 185 -8.17 -9.22 27.68
CA ILE A 185 -7.40 -8.59 28.75
C ILE A 185 -8.30 -8.35 29.98
N ALA A 186 -9.51 -7.84 29.78
CA ALA A 186 -10.47 -7.57 30.88
C ALA A 186 -10.88 -8.86 31.63
N GLU A 187 -10.88 -10.01 30.98
CA GLU A 187 -11.14 -11.33 31.58
C GLU A 187 -9.89 -12.00 32.17
N GLY A 188 -8.77 -11.27 32.29
CA GLY A 188 -7.54 -11.74 32.91
C GLY A 188 -6.61 -12.51 31.98
N GLY A 189 -6.87 -12.49 30.66
CA GLY A 189 -5.96 -13.01 29.66
C GLY A 189 -4.74 -12.12 29.51
N SER A 190 -3.56 -12.70 29.25
CA SER A 190 -2.32 -11.99 28.99
C SER A 190 -2.06 -11.88 27.50
N LEU A 191 -1.52 -10.73 27.06
CA LEU A 191 -1.08 -10.45 25.69
C LEU A 191 0.29 -9.82 25.71
N GLN A 192 1.32 -10.54 25.25
CA GLN A 192 2.68 -10.03 25.18
C GLN A 192 2.82 -8.94 24.12
N ALA A 193 3.46 -7.84 24.45
CA ALA A 193 3.80 -6.77 23.51
C ALA A 193 5.22 -7.02 22.94
N ILE A 194 5.32 -7.19 21.62
CA ILE A 194 6.60 -7.40 20.91
C ILE A 194 6.80 -6.24 19.91
N THR A 195 7.94 -5.57 19.98
CA THR A 195 8.22 -4.46 19.07
C THR A 195 8.59 -4.96 17.67
N ALA A 196 7.85 -4.51 16.67
CA ALA A 196 8.15 -4.74 15.26
C ALA A 196 9.40 -3.97 14.83
N ASP A 197 10.28 -4.59 14.03
CA ASP A 197 11.47 -3.93 13.49
C ASP A 197 11.08 -2.98 12.37
N ASP A 198 10.35 -3.46 11.40
CA ASP A 198 9.91 -2.66 10.25
C ASP A 198 8.47 -2.95 9.87
N TRP A 199 7.61 -1.97 10.05
CA TRP A 199 6.19 -2.02 9.74
C TRP A 199 5.72 -0.67 9.17
N GLN A 200 4.80 -0.72 8.22
CA GLN A 200 4.16 0.47 7.68
C GLN A 200 2.76 0.17 7.15
N ASP A 201 1.79 0.95 7.58
CA ASP A 201 0.46 1.02 6.97
C ASP A 201 0.37 2.19 5.99
N ALA A 202 -0.50 2.09 5.00
CA ALA A 202 -0.92 3.17 4.13
C ALA A 202 -2.34 3.58 4.50
N ILE A 203 -2.49 4.55 5.41
CA ILE A 203 -3.81 5.03 5.87
C ILE A 203 -4.48 5.86 4.79
N TYR A 204 -3.69 6.71 4.13
CA TYR A 204 -4.11 7.61 3.07
C TYR A 204 -3.38 7.29 1.77
N PRO A 205 -3.90 7.71 0.61
CA PRO A 205 -3.29 7.36 -0.68
C PRO A 205 -1.86 7.91 -0.86
N TRP A 206 -1.50 9.01 -0.24
CA TRP A 206 -0.12 9.54 -0.29
C TRP A 206 0.86 8.77 0.60
N ASP A 207 0.39 7.96 1.56
CA ASP A 207 1.27 7.09 2.35
C ASP A 207 1.89 5.98 1.51
N LEU A 208 1.26 5.62 0.39
CA LEU A 208 1.82 4.70 -0.60
C LEU A 208 3.17 5.17 -1.14
N ILE A 209 3.39 6.49 -1.24
CA ILE A 209 4.68 7.05 -1.67
C ILE A 209 5.77 6.70 -0.67
N ARG A 210 5.50 6.79 0.63
CA ARG A 210 6.44 6.44 1.68
C ARG A 210 6.69 4.92 1.72
N LEU A 211 5.63 4.13 1.53
CA LEU A 211 5.75 2.68 1.45
C LEU A 211 6.60 2.28 0.23
N ASN A 212 6.39 2.93 -0.91
CA ASN A 212 7.20 2.73 -2.11
C ASN A 212 8.69 3.03 -1.87
N GLN A 213 9.00 4.17 -1.24
CA GLN A 213 10.37 4.53 -0.86
C GLN A 213 11.03 3.44 0.00
N ARG A 214 10.29 2.92 0.99
CA ARG A 214 10.78 1.88 1.90
C ARG A 214 11.11 0.58 1.17
N LEU A 215 10.19 0.12 0.34
CA LEU A 215 10.35 -1.14 -0.39
C LEU A 215 11.46 -1.06 -1.44
N LEU A 216 11.61 0.07 -2.11
CA LEU A 216 12.66 0.26 -3.11
C LEU A 216 14.07 0.32 -2.53
N LYS A 217 14.26 0.63 -1.23
CA LYS A 217 15.59 0.61 -0.60
C LYS A 217 16.30 -0.73 -0.68
N HIS A 218 15.55 -1.81 -0.71
CA HIS A 218 16.06 -3.18 -0.76
C HIS A 218 15.96 -3.81 -2.15
N LEU A 219 15.68 -3.00 -3.18
CA LEU A 219 15.51 -3.47 -4.55
C LEU A 219 16.84 -3.98 -5.12
N PRO A 220 16.93 -5.26 -5.52
CA PRO A 220 18.09 -5.74 -6.27
C PRO A 220 18.10 -5.14 -7.68
N ALA A 221 19.27 -4.69 -8.13
CA ALA A 221 19.45 -4.24 -9.50
C ALA A 221 19.29 -5.43 -10.47
N ALA A 222 18.50 -5.24 -11.53
CA ALA A 222 18.33 -6.23 -12.60
C ALA A 222 18.00 -5.52 -13.92
N ARG A 223 18.49 -6.05 -15.04
CA ARG A 223 18.20 -5.49 -16.36
C ARG A 223 17.85 -6.61 -17.32
N GLU A 224 16.58 -6.66 -17.68
CA GLU A 224 16.05 -7.58 -18.69
C GLU A 224 15.64 -6.84 -19.97
N GLY A 225 15.47 -5.52 -19.88
CA GLY A 225 15.20 -4.62 -20.99
C GLY A 225 16.49 -4.06 -21.64
N SER A 226 16.33 -3.20 -22.64
CA SER A 226 17.39 -2.55 -23.38
C SER A 226 17.52 -1.07 -23.02
N ALA A 227 18.74 -0.57 -22.94
CA ALA A 227 19.01 0.84 -22.75
C ALA A 227 19.98 1.32 -23.85
N SER A 228 19.74 2.53 -24.36
CA SER A 228 20.68 3.19 -25.26
C SER A 228 22.07 3.23 -24.64
N ARG A 229 23.14 3.10 -25.46
CA ARG A 229 24.52 3.27 -25.02
C ARG A 229 24.80 4.68 -24.44
N HIS A 230 23.95 5.64 -24.76
CA HIS A 230 24.01 7.01 -24.26
C HIS A 230 23.12 7.27 -23.06
N ALA A 231 22.40 6.27 -22.55
CA ALA A 231 21.67 6.39 -21.29
C ALA A 231 22.63 6.22 -20.12
N THR A 232 22.38 6.96 -19.05
CA THR A 232 23.17 6.92 -17.81
C THR A 232 22.33 6.34 -16.69
N ILE A 233 22.79 5.24 -16.08
CA ILE A 233 22.02 4.55 -15.03
C ILE A 233 22.89 4.38 -13.80
N HIS A 234 22.48 4.96 -12.68
CA HIS A 234 23.17 4.92 -11.40
C HIS A 234 22.33 4.26 -10.30
N GLY A 235 23.00 3.54 -9.38
CA GLY A 235 22.38 2.92 -8.22
C GLY A 235 21.53 1.69 -8.55
N PRO A 236 20.70 1.22 -7.58
CA PRO A 236 19.85 0.04 -7.78
C PRO A 236 18.67 0.39 -8.72
N VAL A 237 18.75 -0.12 -9.95
CA VAL A 237 17.69 0.05 -10.97
C VAL A 237 17.31 -1.33 -11.51
N ARG A 238 16.00 -1.62 -11.49
CA ARG A 238 15.43 -2.79 -12.14
C ARG A 238 14.66 -2.36 -13.38
N ILE A 239 14.96 -3.00 -14.53
CA ILE A 239 14.32 -2.76 -15.82
C ILE A 239 13.74 -4.07 -16.31
N GLY A 240 12.43 -4.09 -16.53
CA GLY A 240 11.69 -5.27 -16.98
C GLY A 240 11.91 -5.61 -18.44
N LYS A 241 11.33 -6.75 -18.86
CA LYS A 241 11.44 -7.32 -20.18
C LYS A 241 10.84 -6.39 -21.25
N CYS A 242 11.45 -6.40 -22.45
CA CYS A 242 10.97 -5.60 -23.58
C CYS A 242 10.83 -4.09 -23.31
N THR A 243 11.40 -3.59 -22.21
CA THR A 243 11.46 -2.16 -21.92
C THR A 243 12.64 -1.52 -22.63
N THR A 244 12.43 -0.33 -23.20
CA THR A 244 13.43 0.43 -23.94
C THR A 244 13.69 1.78 -23.29
N ILE A 245 14.97 2.11 -23.12
CA ILE A 245 15.41 3.41 -22.57
C ILE A 245 16.13 4.21 -23.65
N GLY A 246 15.61 5.40 -23.96
CA GLY A 246 16.14 6.30 -24.98
C GLY A 246 17.50 6.91 -24.65
N PRO A 247 18.16 7.53 -25.64
CA PRO A 247 19.47 8.16 -25.47
C PRO A 247 19.39 9.39 -24.54
N ASN A 248 20.51 9.66 -23.86
CA ASN A 248 20.70 10.76 -22.92
C ASN A 248 19.71 10.75 -21.73
N THR A 249 18.97 9.66 -21.52
CA THR A 249 18.12 9.52 -20.35
C THR A 249 18.96 9.15 -19.15
N VAL A 250 18.72 9.84 -18.03
CA VAL A 250 19.40 9.62 -16.76
C VAL A 250 18.43 8.95 -15.78
N ILE A 251 18.84 7.79 -15.25
CA ILE A 251 18.09 7.08 -14.23
C ILE A 251 18.95 6.97 -12.97
N THR A 252 18.47 7.52 -11.86
CA THR A 252 19.13 7.41 -10.56
C THR A 252 18.28 6.58 -9.63
N GLY A 253 18.77 5.40 -9.24
CA GLY A 253 18.05 4.49 -8.32
C GLY A 253 17.99 4.97 -6.87
N PRO A 254 17.13 4.34 -6.05
CA PRO A 254 16.38 3.13 -6.39
C PRO A 254 15.17 3.41 -7.30
N VAL A 255 15.07 2.66 -8.40
CA VAL A 255 14.00 2.78 -9.41
C VAL A 255 13.62 1.40 -9.92
N ILE A 256 12.33 1.14 -10.06
CA ILE A 256 11.82 -0.04 -10.76
C ILE A 256 10.99 0.39 -11.96
N ILE A 257 11.24 -0.24 -13.11
CA ILE A 257 10.49 -0.08 -14.35
C ILE A 257 10.01 -1.46 -14.77
N GLY A 258 8.71 -1.58 -15.00
CA GLY A 258 8.07 -2.83 -15.42
C GLY A 258 8.39 -3.25 -16.85
N ASP A 259 7.60 -4.18 -17.37
CA ASP A 259 7.77 -4.77 -18.68
C ASP A 259 7.11 -3.92 -19.77
N ASN A 260 7.63 -4.03 -21.01
CA ASN A 260 7.07 -3.41 -22.22
C ASN A 260 6.92 -1.88 -22.12
N CYS A 261 7.80 -1.21 -21.38
CA CYS A 261 7.81 0.24 -21.27
C CYS A 261 8.65 0.92 -22.34
N THR A 262 8.28 2.14 -22.68
CA THR A 262 9.09 3.01 -23.55
C THR A 262 9.42 4.29 -22.81
N ILE A 263 10.71 4.50 -22.53
CA ILE A 263 11.21 5.75 -21.94
C ILE A 263 11.95 6.52 -23.00
N GLY A 264 11.43 7.69 -23.35
CA GLY A 264 11.95 8.56 -24.41
C GLY A 264 13.35 9.11 -24.11
N PRO A 265 13.96 9.81 -25.07
CA PRO A 265 15.25 10.45 -24.89
C PRO A 265 15.19 11.65 -23.93
N ASN A 266 16.35 11.98 -23.33
CA ASN A 266 16.52 13.12 -22.45
C ASN A 266 15.56 13.14 -21.24
N CYS A 267 15.08 11.99 -20.79
CA CYS A 267 14.30 11.90 -19.58
C CYS A 267 15.18 11.84 -18.33
N CYS A 268 14.64 12.25 -17.19
CA CYS A 268 15.29 12.15 -15.90
C CYS A 268 14.40 11.37 -14.94
N ILE A 269 14.79 10.15 -14.57
CA ILE A 269 14.06 9.32 -13.59
C ILE A 269 14.85 9.33 -12.28
N LEU A 270 14.25 9.95 -11.27
CA LEU A 270 14.85 10.19 -9.98
C LEU A 270 14.53 9.06 -8.98
N PRO A 271 15.27 8.97 -7.85
CA PRO A 271 15.07 7.92 -6.86
C PRO A 271 13.64 7.76 -6.36
N ASN A 272 13.36 6.57 -5.84
CA ASN A 272 12.09 6.17 -5.24
C ASN A 272 10.91 6.14 -6.22
N THR A 273 11.19 5.93 -7.49
CA THR A 273 10.18 5.89 -8.55
C THR A 273 9.89 4.46 -8.97
N SER A 274 8.60 4.10 -8.96
CA SER A 274 8.08 2.86 -9.53
C SER A 274 7.29 3.16 -10.78
N ILE A 275 7.61 2.50 -11.86
CA ILE A 275 6.91 2.58 -13.15
C ILE A 275 6.40 1.18 -13.45
N GLY A 276 5.11 1.02 -13.60
CA GLY A 276 4.42 -0.22 -13.94
C GLY A 276 4.79 -0.75 -15.31
N SER A 277 3.99 -1.63 -15.85
CA SER A 277 4.20 -2.22 -17.17
C SER A 277 3.43 -1.46 -18.27
N ARG A 278 3.89 -1.53 -19.51
CA ARG A 278 3.28 -0.88 -20.70
C ARG A 278 3.12 0.64 -20.55
N VAL A 279 4.02 1.26 -19.79
CA VAL A 279 4.05 2.70 -19.60
C VAL A 279 4.89 3.35 -20.70
N THR A 280 4.36 4.46 -21.24
CA THR A 280 5.07 5.30 -22.20
C THR A 280 5.41 6.63 -21.55
N ILE A 281 6.69 6.99 -21.54
CA ILE A 281 7.16 8.31 -21.09
C ILE A 281 7.86 8.95 -22.30
N GLU A 282 7.31 10.04 -22.77
CA GLU A 282 7.83 10.77 -23.92
C GLU A 282 9.07 11.58 -23.58
N PRO A 283 9.75 12.20 -24.56
CA PRO A 283 10.99 12.93 -24.34
C PRO A 283 10.91 14.08 -23.33
N LEU A 284 12.03 14.36 -22.66
CA LEU A 284 12.20 15.53 -21.79
C LEU A 284 11.35 15.52 -20.52
N CYS A 285 10.90 14.35 -20.08
CA CYS A 285 10.12 14.20 -18.86
C CYS A 285 11.04 14.04 -17.63
N VAL A 286 10.53 14.51 -16.48
CA VAL A 286 11.16 14.35 -15.17
C VAL A 286 10.20 13.64 -14.22
N LEU A 287 10.56 12.44 -13.75
CA LEU A 287 9.80 11.70 -12.77
C LEU A 287 10.62 11.49 -11.50
N GLY A 288 9.99 11.59 -10.34
CA GLY A 288 10.69 11.40 -9.06
C GLY A 288 9.74 11.06 -7.92
N ASN A 289 10.18 10.16 -7.05
CA ASN A 289 9.45 9.79 -5.84
C ASN A 289 7.95 9.50 -6.09
N SER A 290 7.65 8.72 -7.11
CA SER A 290 6.28 8.53 -7.59
C SER A 290 6.01 7.07 -7.95
N ILE A 291 4.73 6.71 -7.91
CA ILE A 291 4.21 5.43 -8.39
C ILE A 291 3.41 5.73 -9.66
N ILE A 292 3.83 5.19 -10.78
CA ILE A 292 3.11 5.24 -12.06
C ILE A 292 2.62 3.82 -12.34
N MET A 293 1.32 3.62 -12.37
CA MET A 293 0.73 2.29 -12.60
C MET A 293 0.69 1.94 -14.08
N ASP A 294 0.26 0.73 -14.39
CA ASP A 294 0.26 0.12 -15.71
C ASP A 294 -0.52 0.94 -16.76
N ASP A 295 -0.11 0.79 -18.03
CA ASP A 295 -0.80 1.34 -19.20
C ASP A 295 -0.91 2.88 -19.22
N THR A 296 -0.09 3.59 -18.47
CA THR A 296 -0.10 5.05 -18.36
C THR A 296 0.81 5.71 -19.41
N ALA A 297 0.37 6.82 -19.98
CA ALA A 297 1.14 7.64 -20.92
C ALA A 297 1.42 9.02 -20.32
N ILE A 298 2.69 9.44 -20.37
CA ILE A 298 3.15 10.75 -19.93
C ILE A 298 3.82 11.43 -21.11
N ALA A 299 3.17 12.46 -21.64
CA ALA A 299 3.64 13.19 -22.81
C ALA A 299 4.80 14.14 -22.48
N SER A 300 5.41 14.67 -23.54
CA SER A 300 6.69 15.38 -23.50
C SER A 300 6.69 16.59 -22.56
N HIS A 301 7.89 16.91 -22.03
CA HIS A 301 8.12 18.07 -21.16
C HIS A 301 7.33 18.02 -19.84
N SER A 302 6.80 16.86 -19.45
CA SER A 302 6.02 16.73 -18.23
C SER A 302 6.92 16.47 -17.01
N ARG A 303 6.45 16.93 -15.86
CA ARG A 303 7.11 16.71 -14.57
C ARG A 303 6.13 16.04 -13.60
N VAL A 304 6.52 14.88 -13.02
CA VAL A 304 5.69 14.15 -12.05
C VAL A 304 6.54 13.84 -10.82
N VAL A 305 6.23 14.48 -9.70
CA VAL A 305 6.97 14.29 -8.45
C VAL A 305 6.01 14.17 -7.26
N ASP A 306 6.34 13.26 -6.32
CA ASP A 306 5.55 12.97 -5.11
C ASP A 306 4.10 12.58 -5.44
N ALA A 307 3.91 11.69 -6.41
CA ALA A 307 2.60 11.37 -6.95
C ALA A 307 2.31 9.86 -6.99
N VAL A 308 1.03 9.52 -7.00
CA VAL A 308 0.54 8.20 -7.38
C VAL A 308 -0.38 8.39 -8.57
N ILE A 309 -0.02 7.80 -9.69
CA ILE A 309 -0.79 7.86 -10.94
C ILE A 309 -1.38 6.47 -11.18
N GLY A 310 -2.70 6.39 -11.24
CA GLY A 310 -3.45 5.16 -11.46
C GLY A 310 -3.19 4.55 -12.84
N GLU A 311 -3.88 3.46 -13.13
CA GLU A 311 -3.78 2.76 -14.41
C GLU A 311 -4.44 3.53 -15.54
N ARG A 312 -3.91 3.35 -16.77
CA ARG A 312 -4.49 3.92 -18.02
C ARG A 312 -4.71 5.42 -17.97
N CYS A 313 -3.86 6.13 -17.22
CA CYS A 313 -3.88 7.59 -17.23
C CYS A 313 -3.15 8.18 -18.43
N GLY A 314 -3.63 9.32 -18.89
CA GLY A 314 -2.97 10.14 -19.92
C GLY A 314 -2.63 11.52 -19.39
N LEU A 315 -1.36 11.86 -19.31
CA LEU A 315 -0.90 13.21 -18.98
C LEU A 315 -0.36 13.83 -20.27
N ALA A 316 -1.05 14.86 -20.77
CA ALA A 316 -0.63 15.56 -21.98
C ALA A 316 0.61 16.42 -21.76
N ASP A 317 1.14 16.99 -22.84
CA ASP A 317 2.37 17.76 -22.84
C ASP A 317 2.40 18.87 -21.77
N HIS A 318 3.59 19.10 -21.20
CA HIS A 318 3.79 20.14 -20.21
C HIS A 318 2.95 20.01 -18.93
N THR A 319 2.44 18.80 -18.63
CA THR A 319 1.76 18.56 -17.35
C THR A 319 2.76 18.62 -16.21
N SER A 320 2.46 19.42 -15.19
CA SER A 320 3.33 19.61 -14.03
C SER A 320 2.65 19.15 -12.75
N VAL A 321 3.13 18.04 -12.17
CA VAL A 321 2.75 17.57 -10.85
C VAL A 321 3.84 17.87 -9.84
N GLY A 322 3.52 18.66 -8.82
CA GLY A 322 4.49 19.08 -7.82
C GLY A 322 3.95 19.13 -6.41
N THR A 323 4.83 18.95 -5.44
CA THR A 323 4.50 18.91 -4.02
C THR A 323 3.95 20.22 -3.50
N ALA A 324 2.86 20.16 -2.74
CA ALA A 324 2.39 21.26 -1.91
C ALA A 324 1.86 20.74 -0.56
N ASN A 325 1.82 21.64 0.42
CA ASN A 325 1.11 21.39 1.69
C ASN A 325 -0.35 21.78 1.51
N GLY A 326 -1.26 21.06 2.16
CA GLY A 326 -2.67 21.37 2.15
C GLY A 326 -3.45 20.69 3.26
N ILE A 327 -4.73 20.96 3.30
CA ILE A 327 -5.72 20.26 4.11
C ILE A 327 -6.75 19.72 3.13
N LEU A 328 -6.99 18.42 3.18
CA LEU A 328 -8.01 17.75 2.36
C LEU A 328 -9.07 17.15 3.27
N GLU A 329 -10.30 17.13 2.81
CA GLU A 329 -11.37 16.43 3.48
C GLU A 329 -11.37 14.96 3.02
N ILE A 330 -11.14 14.03 3.95
CA ILE A 330 -11.15 12.58 3.71
C ILE A 330 -12.16 11.94 4.66
N GLU A 331 -13.18 11.28 4.11
CA GLU A 331 -14.27 10.66 4.89
C GLU A 331 -14.89 11.63 5.92
N GLY A 332 -15.07 12.91 5.52
CA GLY A 332 -15.67 13.93 6.34
C GLY A 332 -14.75 14.58 7.40
N ALA A 333 -13.47 14.20 7.43
CA ALA A 333 -12.50 14.76 8.37
C ALA A 333 -11.40 15.57 7.65
N PRO A 334 -10.99 16.73 8.20
CA PRO A 334 -9.90 17.52 7.65
C PRO A 334 -8.55 16.84 7.98
N VAL A 335 -7.77 16.52 6.95
CA VAL A 335 -6.47 15.85 7.05
C VAL A 335 -5.37 16.73 6.45
N ARG A 336 -4.34 17.02 7.25
CA ARG A 336 -3.14 17.68 6.74
C ARG A 336 -2.36 16.75 5.83
N SER A 337 -1.95 17.23 4.69
CA SER A 337 -1.28 16.45 3.65
C SER A 337 -0.16 17.22 2.98
N ARG A 338 0.80 16.46 2.41
CA ARG A 338 1.90 17.00 1.62
C ARG A 338 2.28 15.96 0.55
N PHE A 339 1.89 16.23 -0.68
CA PHE A 339 2.20 15.41 -1.85
C PHE A 339 1.96 16.21 -3.14
N GLY A 340 2.22 15.62 -4.30
CA GLY A 340 1.93 16.20 -5.60
C GLY A 340 0.49 15.97 -6.02
N ALA A 341 0.20 14.81 -6.59
CA ALA A 341 -1.15 14.41 -6.97
C ALA A 341 -1.38 12.91 -6.76
N ILE A 342 -2.64 12.56 -6.47
CA ILE A 342 -3.14 11.19 -6.51
C ILE A 342 -4.19 11.13 -7.61
N LEU A 343 -3.91 10.40 -8.68
CA LEU A 343 -4.84 10.19 -9.76
C LEU A 343 -5.40 8.78 -9.68
N GLY A 344 -6.71 8.67 -9.77
CA GLY A 344 -7.40 7.39 -9.96
C GLY A 344 -7.09 6.79 -11.33
N ASP A 345 -7.79 5.73 -11.69
CA ASP A 345 -7.62 5.08 -12.98
C ASP A 345 -8.33 5.86 -14.11
N ASN A 346 -7.81 5.76 -15.32
CA ASN A 346 -8.36 6.38 -16.55
C ASN A 346 -8.49 7.91 -16.46
N VAL A 347 -7.63 8.60 -15.72
CA VAL A 347 -7.63 10.06 -15.67
C VAL A 347 -6.93 10.62 -16.88
N ALA A 348 -7.55 11.61 -17.55
CA ALA A 348 -6.95 12.36 -18.64
C ALA A 348 -6.67 13.81 -18.22
N CYS A 349 -5.41 14.22 -18.29
CA CYS A 349 -5.00 15.60 -18.04
C CYS A 349 -4.63 16.25 -19.37
N GLY A 350 -5.28 17.35 -19.72
CA GLY A 350 -4.95 18.18 -20.88
C GLY A 350 -3.61 18.90 -20.72
N PRO A 351 -3.06 19.46 -21.83
CA PRO A 351 -1.73 20.08 -21.81
C PRO A 351 -1.66 21.27 -20.85
N PHE A 352 -0.45 21.57 -20.36
CA PHE A 352 -0.16 22.64 -19.42
C PHE A 352 -0.91 22.58 -18.08
N SER A 353 -1.47 21.44 -17.73
CA SER A 353 -2.11 21.21 -16.43
C SER A 353 -1.11 21.27 -15.27
N GLN A 354 -1.47 21.94 -14.19
CA GLN A 354 -0.68 22.02 -12.96
C GLN A 354 -1.42 21.39 -11.80
N LEU A 355 -0.84 20.37 -11.19
CA LEU A 355 -1.47 19.59 -10.12
C LEU A 355 -0.63 19.66 -8.85
N ARG A 356 -1.25 20.06 -7.72
CA ARG A 356 -0.55 20.20 -6.44
C ARG A 356 -1.46 19.82 -5.29
N ASN A 357 -1.03 18.87 -4.46
CA ASN A 357 -1.79 18.43 -3.29
C ASN A 357 -3.26 18.15 -3.61
N CYS A 358 -3.52 17.42 -4.68
CA CYS A 358 -4.89 17.14 -5.13
C CYS A 358 -5.12 15.64 -5.34
N ILE A 359 -6.36 15.22 -5.11
CA ILE A 359 -6.83 13.87 -5.39
C ILE A 359 -7.84 13.98 -6.54
N ILE A 360 -7.62 13.21 -7.61
CA ILE A 360 -8.47 13.21 -8.79
C ILE A 360 -9.07 11.82 -8.95
N GLY A 361 -10.39 11.77 -8.97
CA GLY A 361 -11.18 10.54 -9.06
C GLY A 361 -11.00 9.80 -10.39
N ASN A 362 -11.45 8.55 -10.43
CA ASN A 362 -11.37 7.73 -11.63
C ASN A 362 -12.18 8.32 -12.80
N ASN A 363 -11.72 8.10 -14.02
CA ASN A 363 -12.38 8.58 -15.25
C ASN A 363 -12.59 10.10 -15.30
N ALA A 364 -11.87 10.88 -14.49
CA ALA A 364 -11.94 12.34 -14.58
C ALA A 364 -11.14 12.86 -15.78
N THR A 365 -11.59 13.94 -16.34
CA THR A 365 -10.92 14.63 -17.46
C THR A 365 -10.69 16.09 -17.08
N LEU A 366 -9.45 16.54 -17.20
CA LEU A 366 -9.07 17.93 -17.05
C LEU A 366 -8.75 18.49 -18.43
N GLU A 367 -9.40 19.58 -18.82
CA GLU A 367 -9.02 20.31 -20.03
C GLU A 367 -7.63 20.96 -19.84
N GLY A 368 -7.05 21.46 -20.93
CA GLY A 368 -5.74 22.12 -20.87
C GLY A 368 -5.73 23.38 -20.00
N ASP A 369 -4.54 23.81 -19.59
CA ASP A 369 -4.29 25.01 -18.79
C ASP A 369 -4.98 25.04 -17.41
N ARG A 370 -5.24 23.88 -16.81
CA ARG A 370 -5.87 23.78 -15.47
C ARG A 370 -4.84 23.84 -14.34
N ASN A 371 -5.15 24.66 -13.35
CA ASN A 371 -4.39 24.70 -12.10
C ASN A 371 -5.26 24.14 -10.95
N VAL A 372 -4.95 22.93 -10.53
CA VAL A 372 -5.69 22.18 -9.52
C VAL A 372 -4.85 22.03 -8.27
N SER A 373 -5.32 22.60 -7.16
CA SER A 373 -4.54 22.61 -5.92
C SER A 373 -5.43 22.41 -4.68
N SER A 374 -4.96 21.58 -3.75
CA SER A 374 -5.56 21.35 -2.42
C SER A 374 -7.07 21.04 -2.47
N CYS A 375 -7.44 20.11 -3.33
CA CYS A 375 -8.82 19.69 -3.50
C CYS A 375 -8.95 18.21 -3.84
N VAL A 376 -10.18 17.71 -3.71
CA VAL A 376 -10.59 16.37 -4.15
C VAL A 376 -11.60 16.53 -5.28
N ILE A 377 -11.27 15.99 -6.45
CA ILE A 377 -12.15 15.95 -7.63
C ILE A 377 -12.82 14.57 -7.68
N PRO A 378 -14.16 14.50 -7.70
CA PRO A 378 -14.88 13.24 -7.77
C PRO A 378 -14.64 12.44 -9.05
N ASP A 379 -15.03 11.16 -9.04
CA ASP A 379 -14.98 10.28 -10.20
C ASP A 379 -15.82 10.85 -11.36
N GLY A 380 -15.34 10.66 -12.59
CA GLY A 380 -16.03 11.06 -13.82
C GLY A 380 -16.20 12.55 -14.03
N THR A 381 -15.56 13.39 -13.23
CA THR A 381 -15.69 14.86 -13.34
C THR A 381 -14.96 15.39 -14.57
N LEU A 382 -15.61 16.29 -15.31
CA LEU A 382 -14.97 17.13 -16.32
C LEU A 382 -14.63 18.47 -15.71
N VAL A 383 -13.34 18.83 -15.68
CA VAL A 383 -12.81 20.11 -15.22
C VAL A 383 -12.52 20.97 -16.45
N ILE A 384 -13.34 21.99 -16.65
CA ILE A 384 -13.27 22.91 -17.80
C ILE A 384 -12.71 24.29 -17.42
#